data_d3ad09beb0cd895aaddb4506a3c15bcb
#
_entry.id   d3ad09beb0cd895aaddb4506a3c15bcb
#
_cell.length_a   1.000
_cell.length_b   1.000
_cell.length_c   1.000
_cell.angle_alpha   90.00
_cell.angle_beta   90.00
_cell.angle_gamma   90.00
#
_symmetry.space_group_name_H-M   'P 1'
#
loop_
_entity.id
_entity.type
_entity.pdbx_description
1 polymer ?
#
loop_
_entity_poly.entity_id
_entity_poly.type
_entity_poly.pdbx_seq_one_letter_code
_entity_poly.pdbx_strand_id
1 'polypeptide(L)'
;MNLIDGIKKILDHNGILFLGSGFSTGGKNFNGQNMKTGAELSRAICRNLGIKESDNLSISSQRYIEDPKCKKSLAEFIEFLSKELVCTEISQDQKIIANLPWKRIYTTNYDNSFELASEECGYIRSSITITNKRYKPGRQLEQAIVHINGSILNLNEESFYDEFKITDENYTKAGLLESSWKKMFDSDFISAECIFFIGYSLQYDQELVRHIANLGIKHKCFFIDRDFDDDDKEYMISRYGSLEKIGVDGLAKKILKVKSTYLPNIQMQKLCGFEKRDLSTYYTEKTYTSVDVLKLLIEGKLVTGYINQKNYCVSRYKIVEQIEGLLKYKNIVIIQSKLGNGKSILLECIAKQLVAKYNVYFVNSVEYLIEDMNYIQTCSNRQTILFLDDYGYYISLLKELGNDFPENIKIIMTCRTSININLYSDLIERYNYDPENIEIIDIDRMNDSDINEVRAILRILFLLFINF
;
A
#
# COMPACT_ATOMS: atom_id res chain seq x y z
N MET A 1 -12.66 -16.83 0.49
CA MET A 1 -12.80 -16.19 1.83
C MET A 1 -14.25 -15.84 2.02
N ASN A 2 -14.84 -15.97 3.22
CA ASN A 2 -16.21 -15.52 3.49
C ASN A 2 -16.23 -14.06 3.98
N LEU A 3 -17.42 -13.44 3.97
CA LEU A 3 -17.59 -12.02 4.30
C LEU A 3 -17.15 -11.69 5.75
N ILE A 4 -17.43 -12.58 6.72
CA ILE A 4 -17.03 -12.36 8.12
C ILE A 4 -15.51 -12.32 8.24
N ASP A 5 -14.81 -13.22 7.56
CA ASP A 5 -13.35 -13.20 7.54
C ASP A 5 -12.81 -11.96 6.85
N GLY A 6 -13.46 -11.49 5.76
CA GLY A 6 -13.13 -10.22 5.14
C GLY A 6 -13.27 -9.03 6.10
N ILE A 7 -14.35 -8.96 6.89
CA ILE A 7 -14.54 -7.91 7.92
C ILE A 7 -13.43 -7.97 8.98
N LYS A 8 -13.03 -9.16 9.43
CA LYS A 8 -11.89 -9.31 10.37
C LYS A 8 -10.60 -8.75 9.78
N LYS A 9 -10.35 -9.00 8.48
CA LYS A 9 -9.16 -8.46 7.78
C LYS A 9 -9.18 -6.93 7.69
N ILE A 10 -10.35 -6.30 7.55
CA ILE A 10 -10.45 -4.84 7.64
C ILE A 10 -10.06 -4.39 9.06
N LEU A 11 -10.59 -5.03 10.09
CA LEU A 11 -10.27 -4.71 11.48
C LEU A 11 -8.77 -4.90 11.81
N ASP A 12 -8.09 -5.78 11.08
CA ASP A 12 -6.64 -5.99 11.13
C ASP A 12 -5.86 -4.97 10.26
N HIS A 13 -6.49 -3.90 9.78
CA HIS A 13 -5.91 -2.85 8.91
C HIS A 13 -5.47 -3.34 7.51
N ASN A 14 -5.99 -4.46 7.02
CA ASN A 14 -5.59 -5.10 5.76
C ASN A 14 -6.64 -5.04 4.65
N GLY A 15 -7.63 -4.16 4.80
CA GLY A 15 -8.72 -3.99 3.84
C GLY A 15 -8.60 -2.74 2.98
N ILE A 16 -8.89 -2.89 1.69
CA ILE A 16 -9.10 -1.78 0.75
C ILE A 16 -10.60 -1.61 0.52
N LEU A 17 -11.03 -0.35 0.48
CA LEU A 17 -12.39 0.01 0.12
C LEU A 17 -12.42 0.63 -1.27
N PHE A 18 -13.36 0.19 -2.10
CA PHE A 18 -13.68 0.80 -3.38
C PHE A 18 -15.15 1.21 -3.41
N LEU A 19 -15.42 2.50 -3.62
CA LEU A 19 -16.75 3.06 -3.56
C LEU A 19 -17.29 3.43 -4.95
N GLY A 20 -18.54 3.09 -5.17
CA GLY A 20 -19.37 3.63 -6.24
C GLY A 20 -20.57 4.40 -5.69
N SER A 21 -21.34 5.01 -6.59
CA SER A 21 -22.45 5.92 -6.24
C SER A 21 -23.53 5.28 -5.37
N GLY A 22 -23.68 3.96 -5.39
CA GLY A 22 -24.62 3.25 -4.52
C GLY A 22 -24.31 3.38 -3.01
N PHE A 23 -23.05 3.64 -2.63
CA PHE A 23 -22.72 3.96 -1.24
C PHE A 23 -23.35 5.28 -0.81
N SER A 24 -23.31 6.30 -1.67
CA SER A 24 -23.72 7.66 -1.35
C SER A 24 -25.24 7.82 -1.22
N THR A 25 -26.04 6.93 -1.81
CA THR A 25 -27.53 7.05 -1.85
C THR A 25 -28.22 7.10 -0.47
N GLY A 26 -27.52 6.70 0.60
CA GLY A 26 -28.00 6.83 1.98
C GLY A 26 -27.86 8.23 2.59
N GLY A 27 -27.09 9.13 1.95
CA GLY A 27 -26.88 10.51 2.35
C GLY A 27 -27.85 11.48 1.67
N LYS A 28 -27.82 12.76 2.09
CA LYS A 28 -28.59 13.83 1.47
C LYS A 28 -27.69 14.93 0.92
N ASN A 29 -28.11 15.50 -0.21
CA ASN A 29 -27.42 16.61 -0.83
C ASN A 29 -27.83 17.96 -0.23
N PHE A 30 -27.26 19.04 -0.72
CA PHE A 30 -27.54 20.40 -0.28
C PHE A 30 -29.02 20.79 -0.36
N ASN A 31 -29.78 20.17 -1.26
CA ASN A 31 -31.21 20.40 -1.42
C ASN A 31 -32.08 19.51 -0.48
N GLY A 32 -31.46 18.73 0.43
CA GLY A 32 -32.14 17.80 1.31
C GLY A 32 -32.68 16.55 0.60
N GLN A 33 -32.32 16.32 -0.66
CA GLN A 33 -32.66 15.13 -1.43
C GLN A 33 -31.61 14.05 -1.24
N ASN A 34 -31.98 12.79 -1.44
CA ASN A 34 -31.02 11.69 -1.43
C ASN A 34 -29.94 11.91 -2.49
N MET A 35 -28.70 11.56 -2.15
CA MET A 35 -27.59 11.54 -3.10
C MET A 35 -27.92 10.66 -4.29
N LYS A 36 -27.55 11.10 -5.48
CA LYS A 36 -27.95 10.49 -6.75
C LYS A 36 -26.90 9.50 -7.25
N THR A 37 -27.36 8.43 -7.86
CA THR A 37 -26.53 7.57 -8.71
C THR A 37 -26.17 8.32 -10.01
N GLY A 38 -25.18 7.80 -10.77
CA GLY A 38 -24.78 8.41 -12.05
C GLY A 38 -25.94 8.57 -13.03
N ALA A 39 -26.82 7.56 -13.14
CA ALA A 39 -28.01 7.63 -14.01
C ALA A 39 -29.03 8.68 -13.52
N GLU A 40 -29.26 8.76 -12.21
CA GLU A 40 -30.15 9.77 -11.63
C GLU A 40 -29.62 11.19 -11.78
N LEU A 41 -28.29 11.38 -11.63
CA LEU A 41 -27.63 12.66 -11.89
C LEU A 41 -27.76 13.05 -13.38
N SER A 42 -27.55 12.11 -14.29
CA SER A 42 -27.76 12.32 -15.72
C SER A 42 -29.16 12.82 -16.04
N ARG A 43 -30.18 12.15 -15.48
CA ARG A 43 -31.57 12.59 -15.64
C ARG A 43 -31.82 13.98 -15.02
N ALA A 44 -31.23 14.29 -13.88
CA ALA A 44 -31.34 15.61 -13.26
C ALA A 44 -30.69 16.72 -14.15
N ILE A 45 -29.55 16.44 -14.77
CA ILE A 45 -28.91 17.31 -15.75
C ILE A 45 -29.86 17.54 -16.93
N CYS A 46 -30.42 16.49 -17.52
CA CYS A 46 -31.35 16.60 -18.64
C CYS A 46 -32.56 17.44 -18.31
N ARG A 47 -33.14 17.26 -17.09
CA ARG A 47 -34.27 18.08 -16.61
C ARG A 47 -33.90 19.56 -16.47
N ASN A 48 -32.72 19.86 -15.95
CA ASN A 48 -32.24 21.23 -15.81
C ASN A 48 -32.00 21.91 -17.17
N LEU A 49 -31.64 21.11 -18.20
CA LEU A 49 -31.50 21.58 -19.57
C LEU A 49 -32.83 21.65 -20.34
N GLY A 50 -33.92 21.07 -19.84
CA GLY A 50 -35.17 20.95 -20.56
C GLY A 50 -35.15 20.02 -21.77
N ILE A 51 -34.30 18.97 -21.73
CA ILE A 51 -34.14 18.00 -22.80
C ILE A 51 -34.65 16.61 -22.38
N LYS A 52 -34.80 15.71 -23.36
CA LYS A 52 -35.19 14.32 -23.11
C LYS A 52 -34.22 13.65 -22.13
N GLU A 53 -34.72 12.97 -21.13
CA GLU A 53 -33.94 12.25 -20.15
C GLU A 53 -33.06 11.15 -20.78
N SER A 54 -31.86 11.00 -20.26
CA SER A 54 -30.85 10.00 -20.62
C SER A 54 -30.19 9.49 -19.34
N ASP A 55 -29.79 8.23 -19.32
CA ASP A 55 -29.03 7.62 -18.23
C ASP A 55 -27.51 7.74 -18.44
N ASN A 56 -27.08 8.31 -19.58
CA ASN A 56 -25.67 8.48 -19.90
C ASN A 56 -25.14 9.82 -19.35
N LEU A 57 -24.44 9.76 -18.21
CA LEU A 57 -23.95 10.93 -17.49
C LEU A 57 -22.93 11.73 -18.32
N SER A 58 -21.99 11.07 -19.03
CA SER A 58 -20.96 11.76 -19.78
C SER A 58 -21.54 12.60 -20.93
N ILE A 59 -22.50 12.02 -21.67
CA ILE A 59 -23.16 12.72 -22.77
C ILE A 59 -24.05 13.85 -22.26
N SER A 60 -24.82 13.64 -21.18
CA SER A 60 -25.67 14.68 -20.61
C SER A 60 -24.86 15.85 -20.09
N SER A 61 -23.71 15.59 -19.49
CA SER A 61 -22.77 16.59 -19.01
C SER A 61 -22.08 17.34 -20.15
N GLN A 62 -21.68 16.65 -21.23
CA GLN A 62 -21.12 17.28 -22.42
C GLN A 62 -22.13 18.24 -23.06
N ARG A 63 -23.40 17.82 -23.18
CA ARG A 63 -24.47 18.66 -23.73
C ARG A 63 -24.73 19.91 -22.90
N TYR A 64 -24.55 19.86 -21.59
CA TYR A 64 -24.72 21.03 -20.72
C TYR A 64 -23.77 22.17 -21.13
N ILE A 65 -22.56 21.82 -21.57
CA ILE A 65 -21.52 22.78 -21.88
C ILE A 65 -21.56 23.22 -23.36
N GLU A 66 -21.81 22.28 -24.27
CA GLU A 66 -21.60 22.48 -25.69
C GLU A 66 -22.88 22.67 -26.50
N ASP A 67 -24.07 22.26 -26.02
CA ASP A 67 -25.30 22.34 -26.81
C ASP A 67 -25.75 23.83 -26.97
N PRO A 68 -25.65 24.40 -28.17
CA PRO A 68 -26.03 25.82 -28.41
C PRO A 68 -27.46 26.16 -28.02
N LYS A 69 -28.31 25.12 -27.89
CA LYS A 69 -29.71 25.31 -27.53
C LYS A 69 -29.88 25.51 -26.02
N CYS A 70 -28.91 25.07 -25.21
CA CYS A 70 -29.04 25.06 -23.75
C CYS A 70 -28.69 26.38 -23.08
N LYS A 71 -27.87 27.25 -23.73
CA LYS A 71 -27.47 28.57 -23.23
C LYS A 71 -27.03 28.64 -21.76
N LYS A 72 -26.40 27.59 -21.28
CA LYS A 72 -25.88 27.49 -19.91
C LYS A 72 -24.36 27.73 -19.92
N SER A 73 -23.82 28.34 -18.88
CA SER A 73 -22.40 28.56 -18.68
C SER A 73 -21.78 27.43 -17.84
N LEU A 74 -20.45 27.30 -17.90
CA LEU A 74 -19.70 26.39 -17.04
C LEU A 74 -19.91 26.71 -15.56
N ALA A 75 -19.94 27.99 -15.19
CA ALA A 75 -20.20 28.40 -13.81
C ALA A 75 -21.57 27.93 -13.29
N GLU A 76 -22.63 28.03 -14.14
CA GLU A 76 -23.94 27.48 -13.79
C GLU A 76 -23.94 25.97 -13.65
N PHE A 77 -23.12 25.26 -14.45
CA PHE A 77 -22.98 23.81 -14.34
C PHE A 77 -22.28 23.43 -13.04
N ILE A 78 -21.20 24.10 -12.68
CA ILE A 78 -20.48 23.88 -11.42
C ILE A 78 -21.40 24.15 -10.22
N GLU A 79 -22.17 25.23 -10.25
CA GLU A 79 -23.15 25.52 -9.20
C GLU A 79 -24.22 24.42 -9.10
N PHE A 80 -24.73 23.96 -10.24
CA PHE A 80 -25.69 22.85 -10.27
C PHE A 80 -25.08 21.57 -9.69
N LEU A 81 -23.88 21.20 -10.13
CA LEU A 81 -23.17 20.02 -9.61
C LEU A 81 -22.91 20.12 -8.09
N SER A 82 -22.55 21.30 -7.60
CA SER A 82 -22.32 21.54 -6.18
C SER A 82 -23.59 21.28 -5.36
N LYS A 83 -24.75 21.71 -5.84
CA LYS A 83 -26.04 21.47 -5.17
C LYS A 83 -26.44 19.98 -5.15
N GLU A 84 -26.06 19.24 -6.18
CA GLU A 84 -26.41 17.82 -6.34
C GLU A 84 -25.41 16.86 -5.69
N LEU A 85 -24.12 17.22 -5.64
CA LEU A 85 -23.05 16.32 -5.24
C LEU A 85 -22.43 16.64 -3.87
N VAL A 86 -22.65 17.83 -3.30
CA VAL A 86 -22.21 18.08 -1.93
C VAL A 86 -23.17 17.39 -0.97
N CYS A 87 -22.67 16.38 -0.29
CA CYS A 87 -23.40 15.67 0.76
C CYS A 87 -23.35 16.48 2.06
N THR A 88 -24.52 16.68 2.69
CA THR A 88 -24.70 17.47 3.93
C THR A 88 -25.21 16.63 5.09
N GLU A 89 -25.80 15.46 4.84
CA GLU A 89 -26.24 14.53 5.86
C GLU A 89 -25.85 13.11 5.47
N ILE A 90 -25.41 12.33 6.44
CA ILE A 90 -24.96 10.96 6.25
C ILE A 90 -25.69 9.99 7.18
N SER A 91 -25.99 8.78 6.69
CA SER A 91 -26.68 7.76 7.48
C SER A 91 -25.78 7.12 8.52
N GLN A 92 -26.38 6.54 9.58
CA GLN A 92 -25.63 5.81 10.61
C GLN A 92 -24.89 4.60 10.04
N ASP A 93 -25.46 3.91 9.03
CA ASP A 93 -24.82 2.75 8.41
C ASP A 93 -23.55 3.13 7.64
N GLN A 94 -23.56 4.27 6.95
CA GLN A 94 -22.37 4.81 6.28
C GLN A 94 -21.29 5.20 7.28
N LYS A 95 -21.65 5.79 8.44
CA LYS A 95 -20.71 6.09 9.54
C LYS A 95 -20.05 4.82 10.08
N ILE A 96 -20.80 3.73 10.27
CA ILE A 96 -20.26 2.46 10.74
C ILE A 96 -19.20 1.93 9.78
N ILE A 97 -19.42 2.06 8.47
CA ILE A 97 -18.45 1.63 7.45
C ILE A 97 -17.23 2.57 7.42
N ALA A 98 -17.45 3.88 7.49
CA ALA A 98 -16.37 4.86 7.52
C ALA A 98 -15.51 4.75 8.78
N ASN A 99 -16.09 4.30 9.90
CA ASN A 99 -15.42 4.05 11.18
C ASN A 99 -14.65 2.71 11.20
N LEU A 100 -14.18 2.24 10.06
CA LEU A 100 -13.28 1.09 9.95
C LEU A 100 -11.87 1.54 9.56
N PRO A 101 -10.84 0.82 10.01
CA PRO A 101 -9.45 1.14 9.73
C PRO A 101 -9.06 0.69 8.31
N TRP A 102 -9.68 1.27 7.31
CA TRP A 102 -9.34 1.02 5.92
C TRP A 102 -7.91 1.45 5.63
N LYS A 103 -7.12 0.59 4.98
CA LYS A 103 -5.76 0.91 4.55
C LYS A 103 -5.78 2.08 3.54
N ARG A 104 -6.71 2.04 2.60
CA ARG A 104 -6.97 3.11 1.62
C ARG A 104 -8.38 2.99 1.06
N ILE A 105 -8.92 4.12 0.62
CA ILE A 105 -10.22 4.20 0.01
C ILE A 105 -10.07 4.72 -1.42
N TYR A 106 -10.55 3.99 -2.39
CA TYR A 106 -10.66 4.43 -3.78
C TYR A 106 -12.12 4.71 -4.12
N THR A 107 -12.38 5.72 -4.92
CA THR A 107 -13.74 6.02 -5.33
C THR A 107 -13.81 6.59 -6.74
N THR A 108 -14.84 6.17 -7.47
CA THR A 108 -15.23 6.81 -8.74
C THR A 108 -16.27 7.91 -8.52
N ASN A 109 -16.76 8.08 -7.28
CA ASN A 109 -17.74 9.10 -6.93
C ASN A 109 -17.11 10.49 -6.93
N TYR A 110 -17.91 11.46 -7.27
CA TYR A 110 -17.55 12.87 -7.22
C TYR A 110 -17.88 13.52 -5.87
N ASP A 111 -18.83 12.94 -5.14
CA ASP A 111 -19.35 13.47 -3.89
C ASP A 111 -18.41 13.28 -2.70
N ASN A 112 -18.68 13.99 -1.62
CA ASN A 112 -17.93 13.97 -0.37
C ASN A 112 -18.58 13.11 0.74
N SER A 113 -19.43 12.15 0.38
CA SER A 113 -20.19 11.38 1.38
C SER A 113 -19.28 10.59 2.33
N PHE A 114 -18.17 10.05 1.83
CA PHE A 114 -17.26 9.27 2.67
C PHE A 114 -16.37 10.15 3.55
N GLU A 115 -15.99 11.34 3.06
CA GLU A 115 -15.31 12.36 3.84
C GLU A 115 -16.18 12.78 5.03
N LEU A 116 -17.41 13.18 4.77
CA LEU A 116 -18.36 13.58 5.80
C LEU A 116 -18.58 12.47 6.82
N ALA A 117 -18.79 11.22 6.36
CA ALA A 117 -18.96 10.07 7.24
C ALA A 117 -17.72 9.83 8.10
N SER A 118 -16.52 10.05 7.55
CA SER A 118 -15.26 9.91 8.27
C SER A 118 -15.06 11.00 9.33
N GLU A 119 -15.33 12.25 8.98
CA GLU A 119 -15.23 13.40 9.89
C GLU A 119 -16.16 13.25 11.08
N GLU A 120 -17.42 12.86 10.85
CA GLU A 120 -18.39 12.61 11.93
C GLU A 120 -18.02 11.45 12.85
N CYS A 121 -17.11 10.56 12.41
CA CYS A 121 -16.52 9.49 13.22
C CYS A 121 -15.20 9.90 13.90
N GLY A 122 -14.71 11.12 13.67
CA GLY A 122 -13.46 11.61 14.22
C GLY A 122 -12.21 11.24 13.39
N TYR A 123 -12.37 10.71 12.17
CA TYR A 123 -11.27 10.44 11.26
C TYR A 123 -11.04 11.62 10.32
N ILE A 124 -9.86 12.19 10.35
CA ILE A 124 -9.42 13.20 9.36
C ILE A 124 -8.71 12.44 8.23
N ARG A 125 -9.40 12.24 7.11
CA ARG A 125 -8.87 11.55 5.93
C ARG A 125 -8.54 12.57 4.85
N SER A 126 -7.36 12.45 4.25
CA SER A 126 -6.99 13.29 3.10
C SER A 126 -7.81 12.89 1.88
N SER A 127 -8.52 13.85 1.28
CA SER A 127 -9.21 13.67 0.00
C SER A 127 -8.28 14.08 -1.14
N ILE A 128 -8.03 13.20 -2.08
CA ILE A 128 -7.01 13.34 -3.12
C ILE A 128 -7.58 12.99 -4.48
N THR A 129 -7.28 13.78 -5.51
CA THR A 129 -7.57 13.42 -6.91
C THR A 129 -6.31 12.88 -7.59
N ILE A 130 -6.44 11.86 -8.44
CA ILE A 130 -5.30 11.22 -9.12
C ILE A 130 -4.55 12.15 -10.08
N THR A 131 -5.17 13.21 -10.51
CA THR A 131 -4.63 14.23 -11.43
C THR A 131 -3.89 15.33 -10.72
N ASN A 132 -4.06 15.48 -9.41
CA ASN A 132 -3.42 16.53 -8.64
C ASN A 132 -1.92 16.28 -8.48
N LYS A 133 -1.10 17.06 -9.19
CA LYS A 133 0.37 16.98 -9.20
C LYS A 133 1.04 17.33 -7.87
N ARG A 134 0.30 17.93 -6.91
CA ARG A 134 0.83 18.33 -5.60
C ARG A 134 1.05 17.16 -4.66
N TYR A 135 0.35 16.06 -4.87
CA TYR A 135 0.46 14.88 -4.03
C TYR A 135 1.43 13.87 -4.62
N LYS A 136 2.59 13.75 -4.00
CA LYS A 136 3.48 12.59 -4.22
C LYS A 136 3.02 11.46 -3.31
N PRO A 137 3.08 10.19 -3.75
CA PRO A 137 2.88 9.06 -2.87
C PRO A 137 3.79 9.19 -1.65
N GLY A 138 3.23 9.23 -0.45
CA GLY A 138 4.01 9.45 0.78
C GLY A 138 3.12 9.42 2.04
N ARG A 139 3.70 9.78 3.17
CA ARG A 139 3.13 9.75 4.54
C ARG A 139 1.72 10.35 4.68
N GLN A 140 1.36 11.29 3.81
CA GLN A 140 0.04 11.96 3.80
C GLN A 140 -1.08 11.08 3.22
N LEU A 141 -0.78 9.87 2.77
CA LEU A 141 -1.72 9.01 2.04
C LEU A 141 -2.26 7.85 2.86
N GLU A 142 -1.85 7.71 4.13
CA GLU A 142 -2.48 6.72 5.01
C GLU A 142 -3.95 7.05 5.17
N GLN A 143 -4.79 6.02 4.94
CA GLN A 143 -6.25 6.13 4.99
C GLN A 143 -6.85 7.20 4.06
N ALA A 144 -6.10 7.67 3.04
CA ALA A 144 -6.59 8.65 2.09
C ALA A 144 -7.78 8.14 1.28
N ILE A 145 -8.64 9.07 0.90
CA ILE A 145 -9.73 8.87 -0.06
C ILE A 145 -9.21 9.34 -1.42
N VAL A 146 -9.06 8.41 -2.35
CA VAL A 146 -8.50 8.65 -3.68
C VAL A 146 -9.62 8.70 -4.71
N HIS A 147 -9.95 9.89 -5.17
CA HIS A 147 -10.95 10.14 -6.21
C HIS A 147 -10.34 9.92 -7.60
N ILE A 148 -10.83 8.90 -8.30
CA ILE A 148 -10.35 8.51 -9.63
C ILE A 148 -10.90 9.47 -10.71
N ASN A 149 -12.12 9.94 -10.54
CA ASN A 149 -12.82 10.79 -11.52
C ASN A 149 -12.92 12.26 -11.11
N GLY A 150 -12.24 12.66 -10.03
CA GLY A 150 -12.30 14.00 -9.47
C GLY A 150 -13.26 14.12 -8.28
N SER A 151 -13.10 15.19 -7.50
CA SER A 151 -13.89 15.46 -6.28
C SER A 151 -14.59 16.80 -6.36
N ILE A 152 -15.86 16.83 -5.93
CA ILE A 152 -16.66 18.07 -5.86
C ILE A 152 -16.03 19.13 -4.95
N LEU A 153 -15.26 18.69 -3.93
CA LEU A 153 -14.60 19.59 -2.99
C LEU A 153 -13.50 20.43 -3.65
N ASN A 154 -12.94 19.97 -4.77
CA ASN A 154 -11.89 20.64 -5.51
C ASN A 154 -12.39 21.27 -6.83
N LEU A 155 -13.70 21.17 -7.11
CA LEU A 155 -14.27 21.59 -8.39
C LEU A 155 -14.33 23.13 -8.52
N ASN A 156 -13.68 23.64 -9.55
CA ASN A 156 -13.76 25.02 -10.01
C ASN A 156 -13.61 25.04 -11.54
N GLU A 157 -13.64 26.20 -12.17
CA GLU A 157 -13.55 26.29 -13.63
C GLU A 157 -12.23 25.76 -14.19
N GLU A 158 -11.12 25.92 -13.49
CA GLU A 158 -9.80 25.42 -13.89
C GLU A 158 -9.71 23.90 -13.72
N SER A 159 -10.09 23.38 -12.55
CA SER A 159 -10.03 21.95 -12.25
C SER A 159 -11.07 21.12 -13.02
N PHE A 160 -12.14 21.75 -13.51
CA PHE A 160 -13.17 21.07 -14.29
C PHE A 160 -12.59 20.38 -15.53
N TYR A 161 -11.72 21.06 -16.24
CA TYR A 161 -11.11 20.50 -17.45
C TYR A 161 -9.97 19.53 -17.15
N ASP A 162 -9.23 19.74 -16.07
CA ASP A 162 -8.01 18.98 -15.81
C ASP A 162 -8.21 17.79 -14.85
N GLU A 163 -9.09 17.93 -13.87
CA GLU A 163 -9.21 16.96 -12.76
C GLU A 163 -10.56 16.25 -12.68
N PHE A 164 -11.63 16.81 -13.33
CA PHE A 164 -12.99 16.32 -13.13
C PHE A 164 -13.53 15.59 -14.37
N LYS A 165 -13.61 14.27 -14.29
CA LYS A 165 -14.01 13.41 -15.42
C LYS A 165 -15.51 13.16 -15.41
N ILE A 166 -16.29 14.10 -15.92
CA ILE A 166 -17.75 13.97 -16.01
C ILE A 166 -18.31 14.07 -17.43
N THR A 167 -17.59 14.73 -18.35
CA THR A 167 -17.96 14.85 -19.75
C THR A 167 -17.34 13.75 -20.59
N ASP A 168 -17.87 13.50 -21.77
CA ASP A 168 -17.33 12.50 -22.71
C ASP A 168 -15.90 12.85 -23.11
N GLU A 169 -15.63 14.13 -23.38
CA GLU A 169 -14.27 14.61 -23.66
C GLU A 169 -13.29 14.35 -22.51
N ASN A 170 -13.72 14.58 -21.26
CA ASN A 170 -12.84 14.38 -20.11
C ASN A 170 -12.53 12.89 -19.85
N TYR A 171 -13.41 11.98 -20.25
CA TYR A 171 -13.13 10.54 -20.20
C TYR A 171 -12.08 10.10 -21.23
N THR A 172 -11.83 10.86 -22.30
CA THR A 172 -10.75 10.55 -23.25
C THR A 172 -9.36 10.91 -22.73
N LYS A 173 -9.27 11.69 -21.65
CA LYS A 173 -7.99 12.04 -21.01
C LYS A 173 -7.45 10.89 -20.15
N ALA A 174 -6.15 10.93 -19.86
CA ALA A 174 -5.45 9.91 -19.07
C ALA A 174 -6.21 9.53 -17.79
N GLY A 175 -6.44 8.21 -17.62
CA GLY A 175 -7.11 7.63 -16.48
C GLY A 175 -6.16 7.18 -15.37
N LEU A 176 -6.70 6.43 -14.40
CA LEU A 176 -5.92 5.83 -13.33
C LEU A 176 -4.76 4.98 -13.88
N LEU A 177 -5.01 4.18 -14.91
CA LEU A 177 -4.05 3.23 -15.47
C LEU A 177 -2.87 3.89 -16.19
N GLU A 178 -3.01 5.14 -16.61
CA GLU A 178 -1.98 5.94 -17.27
C GLU A 178 -1.32 6.94 -16.32
N SER A 179 -1.87 7.08 -15.12
CA SER A 179 -1.37 7.99 -14.09
C SER A 179 -0.22 7.38 -13.28
N SER A 180 0.51 8.25 -12.57
CA SER A 180 1.51 7.81 -11.59
C SER A 180 0.91 6.99 -10.43
N TRP A 181 -0.40 7.03 -10.24
CA TRP A 181 -1.13 6.30 -9.20
C TRP A 181 -1.36 4.83 -9.51
N LYS A 182 -1.19 4.41 -10.79
CA LYS A 182 -1.36 3.02 -11.19
C LYS A 182 -0.55 2.05 -10.33
N LYS A 183 0.73 2.34 -10.13
CA LYS A 183 1.60 1.46 -9.34
C LYS A 183 1.11 1.29 -7.91
N MET A 184 0.66 2.38 -7.28
CA MET A 184 0.14 2.36 -5.92
C MET A 184 -1.19 1.60 -5.85
N PHE A 185 -2.09 1.83 -6.80
CA PHE A 185 -3.34 1.08 -6.92
C PHE A 185 -3.08 -0.43 -7.05
N ASP A 186 -2.20 -0.84 -7.97
CA ASP A 186 -1.85 -2.24 -8.18
C ASP A 186 -1.28 -2.88 -6.90
N SER A 187 -0.34 -2.20 -6.26
CA SER A 187 0.27 -2.69 -5.02
C SER A 187 -0.73 -2.79 -3.87
N ASP A 188 -1.59 -1.80 -3.68
CA ASP A 188 -2.65 -1.84 -2.68
C ASP A 188 -3.60 -3.01 -2.90
N PHE A 189 -4.03 -3.21 -4.15
CA PHE A 189 -4.94 -4.29 -4.49
C PHE A 189 -4.28 -5.67 -4.39
N ILE A 190 -3.00 -5.78 -4.73
CA ILE A 190 -2.25 -7.05 -4.59
C ILE A 190 -1.96 -7.36 -3.13
N SER A 191 -1.52 -6.38 -2.33
CA SER A 191 -1.10 -6.57 -0.95
C SER A 191 -2.26 -6.69 0.05
N ALA A 192 -3.41 -6.05 -0.22
CA ALA A 192 -4.57 -6.16 0.65
C ALA A 192 -5.01 -7.61 0.84
N GLU A 193 -5.46 -7.96 2.04
CA GLU A 193 -6.03 -9.27 2.30
C GLU A 193 -7.51 -9.38 1.92
N CYS A 194 -8.21 -8.25 1.86
CA CYS A 194 -9.58 -8.17 1.35
C CYS A 194 -9.84 -6.83 0.65
N ILE A 195 -10.76 -6.83 -0.29
CA ILE A 195 -11.18 -5.65 -1.05
C ILE A 195 -12.70 -5.63 -1.08
N PHE A 196 -13.28 -4.52 -0.64
CA PHE A 196 -14.72 -4.32 -0.60
C PHE A 196 -15.13 -3.28 -1.64
N PHE A 197 -15.95 -3.69 -2.58
CA PHE A 197 -16.62 -2.81 -3.54
C PHE A 197 -18.03 -2.55 -3.03
N ILE A 198 -18.36 -1.31 -2.71
CA ILE A 198 -19.68 -0.95 -2.18
C ILE A 198 -20.40 -0.01 -3.13
N GLY A 199 -21.56 -0.43 -3.61
CA GLY A 199 -22.40 0.35 -4.52
C GLY A 199 -21.70 0.68 -5.85
N TYR A 200 -20.77 -0.16 -6.30
CA TYR A 200 -20.03 -0.01 -7.54
C TYR A 200 -20.66 -0.81 -8.66
N SER A 201 -21.06 -0.11 -9.72
CA SER A 201 -21.58 -0.73 -10.94
C SER A 201 -20.45 -1.01 -11.89
N LEU A 202 -20.20 -2.27 -12.23
CA LEU A 202 -19.16 -2.69 -13.18
C LEU A 202 -19.41 -2.21 -14.62
N GLN A 203 -20.48 -1.46 -14.89
CA GLN A 203 -20.94 -1.12 -16.23
C GLN A 203 -20.21 0.07 -16.87
N TYR A 204 -19.72 1.02 -16.05
CA TYR A 204 -19.28 2.32 -16.55
C TYR A 204 -17.78 2.44 -16.80
N ASP A 205 -16.93 1.63 -16.15
CA ASP A 205 -15.49 1.70 -16.29
C ASP A 205 -14.91 0.33 -16.63
N GLN A 206 -15.13 -0.11 -17.88
CA GLN A 206 -14.72 -1.43 -18.33
C GLN A 206 -13.19 -1.62 -18.34
N GLU A 207 -12.43 -0.55 -18.50
CA GLU A 207 -10.98 -0.63 -18.50
C GLU A 207 -10.46 -0.93 -17.11
N LEU A 208 -10.93 -0.20 -16.10
CA LEU A 208 -10.62 -0.46 -14.70
C LEU A 208 -11.06 -1.87 -14.26
N VAL A 209 -12.25 -2.30 -14.69
CA VAL A 209 -12.77 -3.65 -14.41
C VAL A 209 -11.86 -4.74 -15.01
N ARG A 210 -11.42 -4.59 -16.26
CA ARG A 210 -10.47 -5.52 -16.90
C ARG A 210 -9.14 -5.53 -16.16
N HIS A 211 -8.67 -4.37 -15.74
CA HIS A 211 -7.42 -4.27 -15.00
C HIS A 211 -7.50 -5.00 -13.68
N ILE A 212 -8.55 -4.78 -12.89
CA ILE A 212 -8.80 -5.50 -11.63
C ILE A 212 -8.87 -7.01 -11.85
N ALA A 213 -9.52 -7.46 -12.93
CA ALA A 213 -9.59 -8.87 -13.29
C ALA A 213 -8.19 -9.48 -13.54
N ASN A 214 -7.31 -8.73 -14.21
CA ASN A 214 -5.96 -9.17 -14.54
C ASN A 214 -5.03 -9.28 -13.32
N LEU A 215 -5.34 -8.61 -12.21
CA LEU A 215 -4.57 -8.72 -10.96
C LEU A 215 -4.76 -10.07 -10.25
N GLY A 216 -5.70 -10.92 -10.68
CA GLY A 216 -5.91 -12.26 -10.10
C GLY A 216 -6.45 -12.27 -8.67
N ILE A 217 -7.05 -11.19 -8.22
CA ILE A 217 -7.47 -10.95 -6.83
C ILE A 217 -8.92 -11.36 -6.50
N LYS A 218 -9.62 -12.01 -7.43
CA LYS A 218 -11.03 -12.42 -7.29
C LYS A 218 -11.37 -13.06 -5.94
N HIS A 219 -10.49 -13.90 -5.42
CA HIS A 219 -10.71 -14.70 -4.21
C HIS A 219 -10.84 -13.87 -2.92
N LYS A 220 -10.50 -12.59 -2.96
CA LYS A 220 -10.53 -11.64 -1.83
C LYS A 220 -11.40 -10.40 -2.08
N CYS A 221 -12.14 -10.36 -3.20
CA CYS A 221 -13.04 -9.26 -3.55
C CYS A 221 -14.46 -9.58 -3.11
N PHE A 222 -15.10 -8.61 -2.44
CA PHE A 222 -16.49 -8.63 -2.03
C PHE A 222 -17.23 -7.47 -2.68
N PHE A 223 -18.33 -7.76 -3.35
CA PHE A 223 -19.22 -6.76 -3.94
C PHE A 223 -20.47 -6.65 -3.08
N ILE A 224 -20.66 -5.51 -2.45
CA ILE A 224 -21.78 -5.22 -1.58
C ILE A 224 -22.79 -4.37 -2.38
N ASP A 225 -23.93 -4.92 -2.63
CA ASP A 225 -25.03 -4.25 -3.33
C ASP A 225 -26.36 -4.54 -2.64
N ARG A 226 -27.39 -3.80 -3.02
CA ARG A 226 -28.76 -4.11 -2.61
C ARG A 226 -29.21 -5.39 -3.29
N ASP A 227 -30.23 -5.99 -2.74
CA ASP A 227 -30.89 -7.09 -3.42
C ASP A 227 -31.54 -6.58 -4.72
N PHE A 228 -31.32 -7.29 -5.80
CA PHE A 228 -31.83 -6.98 -7.12
C PHE A 228 -32.09 -8.29 -7.87
N ASP A 229 -33.11 -8.24 -8.73
CA ASP A 229 -33.48 -9.35 -9.60
C ASP A 229 -32.94 -9.08 -11.01
N ASP A 230 -31.67 -9.40 -11.22
CA ASP A 230 -30.95 -9.20 -12.48
C ASP A 230 -29.83 -10.25 -12.59
N ASP A 231 -30.15 -11.37 -13.21
CA ASP A 231 -29.25 -12.51 -13.37
C ASP A 231 -27.99 -12.17 -14.18
N ASP A 232 -28.07 -11.28 -15.15
CA ASP A 232 -26.92 -10.87 -15.96
C ASP A 232 -25.92 -10.06 -15.14
N LYS A 233 -26.42 -9.14 -14.33
CA LYS A 233 -25.59 -8.35 -13.39
C LYS A 233 -24.94 -9.26 -12.34
N GLU A 234 -25.70 -10.21 -11.79
CA GLU A 234 -25.20 -11.17 -10.81
C GLU A 234 -24.08 -12.04 -11.41
N TYR A 235 -24.32 -12.56 -12.59
CA TYR A 235 -23.33 -13.34 -13.33
C TYR A 235 -22.04 -12.53 -13.59
N MET A 236 -22.19 -11.29 -14.06
CA MET A 236 -21.05 -10.42 -14.34
C MET A 236 -20.23 -10.17 -13.06
N ILE A 237 -20.84 -9.82 -11.94
CA ILE A 237 -20.15 -9.58 -10.68
C ILE A 237 -19.44 -10.85 -10.19
N SER A 238 -20.11 -12.01 -10.31
CA SER A 238 -19.55 -13.30 -9.86
C SER A 238 -18.21 -13.67 -10.53
N ARG A 239 -17.91 -13.09 -11.67
CA ARG A 239 -16.63 -13.25 -12.36
C ARG A 239 -15.47 -12.56 -11.62
N TYR A 240 -15.75 -11.50 -10.87
CA TYR A 240 -14.76 -10.62 -10.24
C TYR A 240 -14.65 -10.79 -8.72
N GLY A 241 -15.64 -11.37 -8.06
CA GLY A 241 -15.63 -11.59 -6.63
C GLY A 241 -16.88 -12.26 -6.09
N SER A 242 -17.07 -12.21 -4.78
CA SER A 242 -18.29 -12.65 -4.10
C SER A 242 -19.32 -11.52 -4.07
N LEU A 243 -20.54 -11.79 -4.52
CA LEU A 243 -21.64 -10.85 -4.41
C LEU A 243 -22.40 -11.08 -3.09
N GLU A 244 -22.56 -10.01 -2.33
CA GLU A 244 -23.33 -9.98 -1.08
C GLU A 244 -24.50 -9.00 -1.24
N LYS A 245 -25.70 -9.54 -1.47
CA LYS A 245 -26.94 -8.78 -1.69
C LYS A 245 -27.54 -8.26 -0.37
N ILE A 246 -26.75 -7.55 0.42
CA ILE A 246 -27.13 -7.09 1.77
C ILE A 246 -27.20 -5.57 1.91
N GLY A 247 -26.74 -4.83 0.92
CA GLY A 247 -26.66 -3.37 0.96
C GLY A 247 -25.73 -2.82 2.03
N VAL A 248 -25.71 -1.50 2.13
CA VAL A 248 -24.89 -0.76 3.11
C VAL A 248 -25.34 -1.07 4.54
N ASP A 249 -26.66 -1.14 4.77
CA ASP A 249 -27.27 -1.43 6.08
C ASP A 249 -26.98 -2.85 6.56
N GLY A 250 -27.08 -3.84 5.68
CA GLY A 250 -26.76 -5.23 6.02
C GLY A 250 -25.27 -5.42 6.31
N LEU A 251 -24.38 -4.73 5.57
CA LEU A 251 -22.96 -4.73 5.86
C LEU A 251 -22.67 -4.08 7.22
N ALA A 252 -23.27 -2.93 7.52
CA ALA A 252 -23.11 -2.24 8.80
C ALA A 252 -23.51 -3.13 9.99
N LYS A 253 -24.65 -3.84 9.90
CA LYS A 253 -25.08 -4.81 10.92
C LYS A 253 -24.07 -5.93 11.12
N LYS A 254 -23.51 -6.49 10.03
CA LYS A 254 -22.48 -7.53 10.11
C LYS A 254 -21.18 -7.00 10.73
N ILE A 255 -20.76 -5.79 10.39
CA ILE A 255 -19.58 -5.13 10.98
C ILE A 255 -19.75 -5.01 12.50
N LEU A 256 -20.88 -4.48 12.98
CA LEU A 256 -21.15 -4.33 14.42
C LEU A 256 -21.09 -5.68 15.14
N LYS A 257 -21.67 -6.73 14.54
CA LYS A 257 -21.61 -8.09 15.11
C LYS A 257 -20.20 -8.62 15.21
N VAL A 258 -19.36 -8.40 14.19
CA VAL A 258 -17.96 -8.85 14.22
C VAL A 258 -17.16 -8.03 15.23
N LYS A 259 -17.31 -6.68 15.24
CA LYS A 259 -16.63 -5.80 16.23
C LYS A 259 -16.91 -6.17 17.67
N SER A 260 -18.12 -6.67 17.99
CA SER A 260 -18.48 -7.05 19.37
C SER A 260 -17.77 -8.32 19.88
N THR A 261 -17.22 -9.15 18.99
CA THR A 261 -16.67 -10.46 19.35
C THR A 261 -15.23 -10.66 18.90
N TYR A 262 -14.73 -9.83 18.00
CA TYR A 262 -13.40 -9.97 17.40
C TYR A 262 -12.41 -8.98 18.00
N LEU A 263 -11.28 -9.48 18.48
CA LEU A 263 -10.13 -8.66 18.86
C LEU A 263 -9.18 -8.61 17.67
N PRO A 264 -8.92 -7.41 17.11
CA PRO A 264 -8.06 -7.27 15.95
C PRO A 264 -6.66 -7.82 16.19
N ASN A 265 -6.15 -8.54 15.22
CA ASN A 265 -4.77 -9.02 15.22
C ASN A 265 -3.93 -8.10 14.34
N ILE A 266 -3.53 -6.96 14.90
CA ILE A 266 -2.79 -5.91 14.18
C ILE A 266 -1.40 -6.39 13.69
N GLN A 267 -0.94 -7.57 14.11
CA GLN A 267 0.37 -8.11 13.73
C GLN A 267 0.42 -8.72 12.30
N MET A 268 -0.68 -8.79 11.56
CA MET A 268 -0.76 -9.48 10.27
C MET A 268 -0.76 -8.56 9.03
N GLN A 269 -0.37 -7.29 9.13
CA GLN A 269 -0.23 -6.49 7.91
C GLN A 269 0.94 -7.00 7.06
N LYS A 270 0.65 -7.41 5.82
CA LYS A 270 1.69 -7.77 4.86
C LYS A 270 2.35 -6.50 4.36
N LEU A 271 3.55 -6.24 4.86
CA LEU A 271 4.37 -5.12 4.42
C LEU A 271 4.77 -5.31 2.95
N CYS A 272 4.81 -4.23 2.18
CA CYS A 272 5.19 -4.25 0.77
C CYS A 272 6.68 -4.02 0.57
N GLY A 273 7.25 -3.06 1.30
CA GLY A 273 8.66 -2.68 1.24
C GLY A 273 9.54 -3.43 2.22
N PHE A 274 8.95 -4.05 3.24
CA PHE A 274 9.68 -4.73 4.31
C PHE A 274 9.27 -6.21 4.43
N GLU A 275 10.25 -7.05 4.61
CA GLU A 275 10.06 -8.46 4.91
C GLU A 275 10.45 -8.74 6.36
N LYS A 276 9.49 -9.15 7.18
CA LYS A 276 9.74 -9.53 8.56
C LYS A 276 10.51 -10.84 8.61
N ARG A 277 11.58 -10.88 9.42
CA ARG A 277 12.27 -12.11 9.81
C ARG A 277 11.86 -12.50 11.22
N ASP A 278 11.63 -13.77 11.43
CA ASP A 278 11.36 -14.36 12.74
C ASP A 278 12.13 -15.68 12.94
N LEU A 279 11.93 -16.34 14.06
CA LEU A 279 12.61 -17.61 14.34
C LEU A 279 12.27 -18.68 13.31
N SER A 280 11.04 -18.71 12.79
CA SER A 280 10.62 -19.71 11.79
C SER A 280 11.32 -19.53 10.45
N THR A 281 11.72 -18.29 10.12
CA THR A 281 12.50 -17.99 8.91
C THR A 281 13.85 -18.73 8.91
N TYR A 282 14.47 -18.87 10.07
CA TYR A 282 15.81 -19.45 10.21
C TYR A 282 15.79 -20.93 10.63
N TYR A 283 14.79 -21.40 11.32
CA TYR A 283 14.67 -22.76 11.79
C TYR A 283 13.68 -23.56 10.94
N THR A 284 14.06 -23.82 9.68
CA THR A 284 13.27 -24.66 8.76
C THR A 284 13.79 -26.11 8.80
N GLU A 285 12.91 -27.09 8.67
CA GLU A 285 13.28 -28.51 8.53
C GLU A 285 13.90 -28.86 7.17
N LYS A 286 13.99 -27.87 6.27
CA LYS A 286 14.52 -28.08 4.91
C LYS A 286 16.04 -28.27 4.95
N THR A 287 16.48 -29.44 4.50
CA THR A 287 17.90 -29.72 4.26
C THR A 287 18.30 -29.27 2.85
N TYR A 288 19.42 -28.59 2.76
CA TYR A 288 19.98 -28.12 1.50
C TYR A 288 21.14 -29.00 1.08
N THR A 289 21.23 -29.32 -0.19
CA THR A 289 22.30 -30.14 -0.75
C THR A 289 23.50 -29.28 -1.17
N SER A 290 24.63 -29.91 -1.39
CA SER A 290 25.83 -29.23 -1.92
C SER A 290 25.57 -28.60 -3.30
N VAL A 291 24.64 -29.16 -4.09
CA VAL A 291 24.21 -28.60 -5.37
C VAL A 291 23.45 -27.28 -5.19
N ASP A 292 22.66 -27.16 -4.13
CA ASP A 292 21.96 -25.91 -3.81
C ASP A 292 22.95 -24.80 -3.44
N VAL A 293 24.04 -25.13 -2.73
CA VAL A 293 25.13 -24.20 -2.39
C VAL A 293 25.88 -23.78 -3.65
N LEU A 294 26.15 -24.72 -4.56
CA LEU A 294 26.80 -24.40 -5.82
C LEU A 294 25.95 -23.42 -6.67
N LYS A 295 24.63 -23.61 -6.70
CA LYS A 295 23.70 -22.66 -7.32
C LYS A 295 23.78 -21.27 -6.68
N LEU A 296 23.87 -21.18 -5.36
CA LEU A 296 24.06 -19.90 -4.67
C LEU A 296 25.31 -19.18 -5.18
N LEU A 297 26.43 -19.89 -5.31
CA LEU A 297 27.70 -19.32 -5.76
C LEU A 297 27.68 -18.89 -7.24
N ILE A 298 26.98 -19.65 -8.08
CA ILE A 298 26.90 -19.38 -9.52
C ILE A 298 25.84 -18.30 -9.82
N GLU A 299 24.67 -18.38 -9.19
CA GLU A 299 23.53 -17.51 -9.47
C GLU A 299 23.52 -16.26 -8.57
N GLY A 300 24.31 -16.21 -7.51
CA GLY A 300 24.35 -15.11 -6.55
C GLY A 300 23.08 -14.97 -5.70
N LYS A 301 22.19 -15.99 -5.69
CA LYS A 301 20.95 -15.95 -4.91
C LYS A 301 21.16 -16.47 -3.50
N LEU A 302 21.10 -15.55 -2.55
CA LEU A 302 21.12 -15.90 -1.12
C LEU A 302 19.80 -16.58 -0.72
N VAL A 303 19.92 -17.75 -0.09
CA VAL A 303 18.80 -18.46 0.52
C VAL A 303 19.04 -18.52 2.03
N THR A 304 18.15 -17.89 2.80
CA THR A 304 18.25 -17.74 4.28
C THR A 304 18.51 -19.03 5.02
N GLY A 305 17.94 -20.14 4.55
CA GLY A 305 18.13 -21.46 5.16
C GLY A 305 19.56 -22.00 5.13
N TYR A 306 20.44 -21.51 4.24
CA TYR A 306 21.85 -21.94 4.18
C TYR A 306 22.66 -21.51 5.41
N ILE A 307 22.26 -20.46 6.09
CA ILE A 307 22.95 -19.91 7.26
C ILE A 307 22.91 -20.91 8.44
N ASN A 308 21.98 -21.85 8.44
CA ASN A 308 21.85 -22.85 9.48
C ASN A 308 22.76 -24.08 9.28
N GLN A 309 23.31 -24.24 8.09
CA GLN A 309 24.11 -25.41 7.76
C GLN A 309 25.59 -25.12 8.00
N LYS A 310 26.24 -25.90 8.85
CA LYS A 310 27.71 -25.85 9.05
C LYS A 310 28.41 -26.07 7.71
N ASN A 311 29.46 -25.30 7.48
CA ASN A 311 30.34 -25.37 6.33
C ASN A 311 29.77 -24.86 4.98
N TYR A 312 28.71 -24.07 4.99
CA TYR A 312 28.17 -23.46 3.76
C TYR A 312 28.25 -21.94 3.73
N CYS A 313 28.39 -21.28 4.85
CA CYS A 313 28.70 -19.85 4.93
C CYS A 313 29.67 -19.55 6.06
N VAL A 314 30.38 -18.44 5.96
CA VAL A 314 31.28 -17.92 7.01
C VAL A 314 30.41 -17.05 7.92
N SER A 315 30.27 -17.48 9.18
CA SER A 315 29.38 -16.80 10.13
C SER A 315 29.93 -15.49 10.67
N ARG A 316 31.25 -15.28 10.62
CA ARG A 316 31.95 -14.10 11.17
C ARG A 316 31.52 -13.75 12.58
N TYR A 317 31.41 -14.72 13.43
CA TYR A 317 30.81 -14.65 14.76
C TYR A 317 31.30 -13.47 15.60
N LYS A 318 32.61 -13.15 15.57
CA LYS A 318 33.17 -12.01 16.30
C LYS A 318 32.59 -10.66 15.85
N ILE A 319 32.32 -10.51 14.54
CA ILE A 319 31.72 -9.30 14.00
C ILE A 319 30.24 -9.22 14.42
N VAL A 320 29.53 -10.34 14.41
CA VAL A 320 28.13 -10.43 14.88
C VAL A 320 28.03 -10.00 16.34
N GLU A 321 28.90 -10.50 17.21
CA GLU A 321 28.94 -10.10 18.63
C GLU A 321 29.30 -8.63 18.81
N GLN A 322 30.26 -8.11 18.03
CA GLN A 322 30.62 -6.69 18.05
C GLN A 322 29.42 -5.82 17.70
N ILE A 323 28.68 -6.17 16.64
CA ILE A 323 27.49 -5.41 16.22
C ILE A 323 26.39 -5.46 17.28
N GLU A 324 26.12 -6.62 17.89
CA GLU A 324 25.14 -6.73 18.98
C GLU A 324 25.54 -5.84 20.17
N GLY A 325 26.83 -5.76 20.47
CA GLY A 325 27.35 -4.85 21.49
C GLY A 325 27.15 -3.38 21.15
N LEU A 326 27.42 -2.98 19.88
CA LEU A 326 27.28 -1.60 19.40
C LEU A 326 25.82 -1.14 19.40
N LEU A 327 24.87 -1.99 19.10
CA LEU A 327 23.46 -1.67 19.11
C LEU A 327 22.92 -1.20 20.47
N LYS A 328 23.66 -1.36 21.55
CA LYS A 328 23.30 -0.80 22.86
C LYS A 328 23.47 0.72 22.91
N TYR A 329 24.39 1.26 22.12
CA TYR A 329 24.83 2.67 22.20
C TYR A 329 24.63 3.41 20.86
N LYS A 330 24.56 2.70 19.75
CA LYS A 330 24.44 3.24 18.41
C LYS A 330 23.09 2.92 17.81
N ASN A 331 22.55 3.84 17.02
CA ASN A 331 21.31 3.61 16.29
C ASN A 331 21.55 3.07 14.88
N ILE A 332 22.72 3.31 14.32
CA ILE A 332 23.06 2.94 12.96
C ILE A 332 24.42 2.26 12.92
N VAL A 333 24.47 1.08 12.26
CA VAL A 333 25.72 0.37 11.98
C VAL A 333 25.85 0.20 10.46
N ILE A 334 26.93 0.73 9.89
CA ILE A 334 27.26 0.60 8.47
C ILE A 334 28.36 -0.45 8.32
N ILE A 335 28.07 -1.52 7.60
CA ILE A 335 29.03 -2.56 7.27
C ILE A 335 29.57 -2.28 5.86
N GLN A 336 30.84 -1.93 5.74
CA GLN A 336 31.45 -1.68 4.44
C GLN A 336 32.46 -2.74 4.06
N SER A 337 32.58 -3.02 2.79
CA SER A 337 33.64 -3.81 2.21
C SER A 337 33.69 -3.75 0.68
N LYS A 338 34.71 -4.33 0.09
CA LYS A 338 34.83 -4.59 -1.34
C LYS A 338 33.69 -5.55 -1.81
N LEU A 339 33.52 -5.62 -3.13
CA LEU A 339 32.57 -6.55 -3.74
C LEU A 339 32.98 -8.01 -3.43
N GLY A 340 31.98 -8.86 -3.17
CA GLY A 340 32.17 -10.30 -2.96
C GLY A 340 32.57 -10.73 -1.56
N ASN A 341 32.74 -9.82 -0.60
CA ASN A 341 33.18 -10.13 0.78
C ASN A 341 32.05 -10.64 1.71
N GLY A 342 30.89 -11.02 1.17
CA GLY A 342 29.84 -11.70 1.92
C GLY A 342 29.00 -10.79 2.82
N LYS A 343 28.85 -9.49 2.51
CA LYS A 343 28.02 -8.53 3.27
C LYS A 343 26.60 -9.02 3.47
N SER A 344 25.91 -9.44 2.41
CA SER A 344 24.53 -9.93 2.48
C SER A 344 24.39 -11.18 3.35
N ILE A 345 25.38 -12.09 3.30
CA ILE A 345 25.42 -13.28 4.17
C ILE A 345 25.59 -12.86 5.64
N LEU A 346 26.49 -11.90 5.89
CA LEU A 346 26.71 -11.38 7.24
C LEU A 346 25.45 -10.70 7.80
N LEU A 347 24.71 -9.94 6.99
CA LEU A 347 23.42 -9.36 7.42
C LEU A 347 22.45 -10.44 7.91
N GLU A 348 22.30 -11.53 7.18
CA GLU A 348 21.43 -12.63 7.58
C GLU A 348 21.96 -13.36 8.84
N CYS A 349 23.28 -13.50 9.01
CA CYS A 349 23.86 -14.06 10.25
C CYS A 349 23.56 -13.17 11.47
N ILE A 350 23.65 -11.84 11.31
CA ILE A 350 23.31 -10.87 12.34
C ILE A 350 21.80 -10.93 12.65
N ALA A 351 20.96 -10.93 11.62
CA ALA A 351 19.53 -11.00 11.77
C ALA A 351 19.09 -12.25 12.54
N LYS A 352 19.64 -13.43 12.20
CA LYS A 352 19.41 -14.69 12.91
C LYS A 352 19.69 -14.58 14.40
N GLN A 353 20.76 -13.89 14.80
CA GLN A 353 21.10 -13.68 16.21
C GLN A 353 20.09 -12.75 16.92
N LEU A 354 19.57 -11.76 16.19
CA LEU A 354 18.77 -10.67 16.75
C LEU A 354 17.27 -10.94 16.78
N VAL A 355 16.71 -11.85 15.95
CA VAL A 355 15.27 -12.11 15.87
C VAL A 355 14.62 -12.58 17.18
N ALA A 356 15.41 -13.15 18.12
CA ALA A 356 14.90 -13.53 19.41
C ALA A 356 14.60 -12.34 20.34
N LYS A 357 15.33 -11.22 20.16
CA LYS A 357 15.30 -10.05 21.05
C LYS A 357 14.56 -8.85 20.43
N TYR A 358 14.62 -8.70 19.11
CA TYR A 358 14.15 -7.53 18.36
C TYR A 358 13.12 -7.93 17.31
N ASN A 359 12.32 -6.96 16.88
CA ASN A 359 11.62 -7.11 15.61
C ASN A 359 12.61 -6.83 14.48
N VAL A 360 12.75 -7.77 13.57
CA VAL A 360 13.74 -7.70 12.47
C VAL A 360 13.02 -7.60 11.15
N TYR A 361 13.38 -6.59 10.35
CA TYR A 361 12.83 -6.38 9.02
C TYR A 361 13.95 -6.13 8.01
N PHE A 362 13.87 -6.79 6.85
CA PHE A 362 14.68 -6.49 5.68
C PHE A 362 13.92 -5.57 4.73
N VAL A 363 14.61 -4.57 4.21
CA VAL A 363 14.05 -3.70 3.19
C VAL A 363 14.25 -4.37 1.83
N ASN A 364 13.15 -4.68 1.14
CA ASN A 364 13.16 -5.44 -0.11
C ASN A 364 12.70 -4.62 -1.33
N SER A 365 12.00 -3.52 -1.10
CA SER A 365 11.51 -2.64 -2.17
C SER A 365 11.62 -1.19 -1.75
N VAL A 366 11.80 -0.30 -2.72
CA VAL A 366 11.75 1.16 -2.50
C VAL A 366 10.31 1.69 -2.54
N GLU A 367 9.35 0.86 -2.91
CA GLU A 367 7.94 1.21 -2.95
C GLU A 367 7.31 1.07 -1.55
N TYR A 368 6.47 2.02 -1.15
CA TYR A 368 5.70 2.02 0.12
C TYR A 368 6.54 2.00 1.41
N LEU A 369 7.82 2.32 1.35
CA LEU A 369 8.70 2.27 2.53
C LEU A 369 8.21 3.15 3.68
N ILE A 370 7.64 4.31 3.38
CA ILE A 370 7.20 5.28 4.36
C ILE A 370 5.92 4.80 5.07
N GLU A 371 4.97 4.27 4.31
CA GLU A 371 3.72 3.72 4.87
C GLU A 371 4.00 2.51 5.75
N ASP A 372 4.84 1.60 5.27
CA ASP A 372 5.25 0.43 6.04
C ASP A 372 6.03 0.83 7.31
N MET A 373 6.88 1.87 7.23
CA MET A 373 7.59 2.41 8.38
C MET A 373 6.65 2.94 9.46
N ASN A 374 5.64 3.73 9.07
CA ASN A 374 4.64 4.23 10.01
C ASN A 374 3.93 3.07 10.72
N TYR A 375 3.58 2.02 9.96
CA TYR A 375 3.00 0.82 10.55
C TYR A 375 3.95 0.13 11.54
N ILE A 376 5.22 -0.08 11.14
CA ILE A 376 6.23 -0.70 12.00
C ILE A 376 6.41 0.11 13.30
N GLN A 377 6.41 1.45 13.21
CA GLN A 377 6.53 2.34 14.37
C GLN A 377 5.32 2.27 15.31
N THR A 378 4.11 2.24 14.75
CA THR A 378 2.88 2.29 15.54
C THR A 378 2.49 0.96 16.18
N CYS A 379 2.83 -0.15 15.53
CA CYS A 379 2.40 -1.49 15.94
C CYS A 379 3.40 -2.24 16.82
N SER A 380 4.57 -1.67 17.11
CA SER A 380 5.64 -2.39 17.79
C SER A 380 5.89 -1.88 19.22
N ASN A 381 5.61 -2.74 20.19
CA ASN A 381 6.04 -2.56 21.59
C ASN A 381 7.51 -3.01 21.83
N ARG A 382 8.19 -3.47 20.79
CA ARG A 382 9.59 -3.92 20.85
C ARG A 382 10.46 -3.04 19.98
N GLN A 383 11.72 -2.88 20.40
CA GLN A 383 12.72 -2.22 19.57
C GLN A 383 12.87 -2.96 18.23
N THR A 384 12.91 -2.21 17.15
CA THR A 384 12.92 -2.71 15.79
C THR A 384 14.28 -2.48 15.15
N ILE A 385 14.78 -3.46 14.39
CA ILE A 385 15.99 -3.35 13.60
C ILE A 385 15.65 -3.50 12.12
N LEU A 386 16.05 -2.51 11.34
CA LEU A 386 15.93 -2.51 9.88
C LEU A 386 17.26 -2.93 9.25
N PHE A 387 17.19 -3.83 8.30
CA PHE A 387 18.33 -4.31 7.52
C PHE A 387 18.24 -3.81 6.09
N LEU A 388 19.26 -3.06 5.65
CA LEU A 388 19.34 -2.50 4.30
C LEU A 388 20.59 -3.09 3.60
N ASP A 389 20.38 -4.00 2.67
CA ASP A 389 21.49 -4.52 1.86
C ASP A 389 21.76 -3.57 0.69
N ASP A 390 22.95 -2.99 0.66
CA ASP A 390 23.38 -1.88 -0.22
C ASP A 390 22.47 -0.64 -0.09
N TYR A 391 22.64 0.09 1.00
CA TYR A 391 21.76 1.20 1.40
C TYR A 391 21.67 2.34 0.38
N GLY A 392 22.56 2.39 -0.58
CA GLY A 392 22.48 3.33 -1.70
C GLY A 392 21.17 3.24 -2.49
N TYR A 393 20.54 2.07 -2.53
CA TYR A 393 19.23 1.89 -3.15
C TYR A 393 18.08 2.47 -2.32
N TYR A 394 18.28 2.73 -1.02
CA TYR A 394 17.24 3.12 -0.06
C TYR A 394 17.41 4.54 0.49
N ILE A 395 18.09 5.40 -0.26
CA ILE A 395 18.36 6.79 0.13
C ILE A 395 17.07 7.57 0.41
N SER A 396 16.00 7.31 -0.32
CA SER A 396 14.71 7.96 -0.08
C SER A 396 14.14 7.68 1.32
N LEU A 397 14.26 6.43 1.80
CA LEU A 397 13.88 6.04 3.16
C LEU A 397 14.77 6.73 4.20
N LEU A 398 16.09 6.70 3.98
CA LEU A 398 17.05 7.32 4.91
C LEU A 398 16.86 8.83 4.99
N LYS A 399 16.58 9.49 3.88
CA LYS A 399 16.26 10.91 3.85
C LYS A 399 15.03 11.26 4.70
N GLU A 400 14.01 10.44 4.65
CA GLU A 400 12.78 10.65 5.43
C GLU A 400 13.01 10.41 6.92
N LEU A 401 13.75 9.35 7.27
CA LEU A 401 14.06 9.01 8.66
C LEU A 401 15.03 10.02 9.31
N GLY A 402 15.92 10.63 8.55
CA GLY A 402 16.91 11.57 9.08
C GLY A 402 16.31 12.84 9.70
N ASN A 403 15.13 13.26 9.23
CA ASN A 403 14.45 14.45 9.77
C ASN A 403 13.79 14.20 11.14
N ASP A 404 13.41 12.95 11.43
CA ASP A 404 12.73 12.57 12.67
C ASP A 404 13.02 11.09 12.96
N PHE A 405 14.27 10.81 13.39
CA PHE A 405 14.73 9.45 13.60
C PHE A 405 14.07 8.84 14.85
N PRO A 406 13.28 7.75 14.71
CA PRO A 406 12.52 7.17 15.81
C PRO A 406 13.43 6.48 16.84
N GLU A 407 13.22 6.74 18.12
CA GLU A 407 14.02 6.15 19.21
C GLU A 407 13.94 4.62 19.30
N ASN A 408 12.82 4.04 18.86
CA ASN A 408 12.61 2.59 18.90
C ASN A 408 13.14 1.85 17.68
N ILE A 409 13.79 2.55 16.76
CA ILE A 409 14.34 1.98 15.51
C ILE A 409 15.86 2.02 15.54
N LYS A 410 16.46 0.94 15.06
CA LYS A 410 17.89 0.84 14.75
C LYS A 410 18.07 0.35 13.33
N ILE A 411 19.19 0.71 12.70
CA ILE A 411 19.48 0.34 11.31
C ILE A 411 20.82 -0.38 11.24
N ILE A 412 20.84 -1.51 10.55
CA ILE A 412 22.06 -2.17 10.12
C ILE A 412 22.05 -2.17 8.60
N MET A 413 23.06 -1.57 8.00
CA MET A 413 23.10 -1.43 6.55
C MET A 413 24.46 -1.74 5.96
N THR A 414 24.46 -2.17 4.70
CA THR A 414 25.71 -2.48 3.99
C THR A 414 25.96 -1.51 2.85
N CYS A 415 27.22 -1.36 2.50
CA CYS A 415 27.66 -0.61 1.32
C CYS A 415 29.02 -1.08 0.82
N ARG A 416 29.35 -0.74 -0.42
CA ARG A 416 30.71 -0.88 -0.93
C ARG A 416 31.55 0.27 -0.39
N THR A 417 32.80 -0.04 0.06
CA THR A 417 33.72 0.96 0.61
C THR A 417 33.89 2.17 -0.31
N SER A 418 34.02 1.94 -1.63
CA SER A 418 34.20 3.02 -2.62
C SER A 418 33.01 3.98 -2.77
N ILE A 419 31.81 3.51 -2.44
CA ILE A 419 30.57 4.30 -2.55
C ILE A 419 30.23 4.93 -1.21
N ASN A 420 30.55 4.25 -0.10
CA ASN A 420 30.18 4.66 1.24
C ASN A 420 30.70 6.05 1.61
N ILE A 421 31.86 6.47 1.10
CA ILE A 421 32.44 7.79 1.40
C ILE A 421 31.46 8.91 1.03
N ASN A 422 30.91 8.85 -0.18
CA ASN A 422 29.98 9.89 -0.66
C ASN A 422 28.61 9.76 0.01
N LEU A 423 28.09 8.55 0.17
CA LEU A 423 26.79 8.33 0.79
C LEU A 423 26.80 8.71 2.28
N TYR A 424 27.91 8.47 2.98
CA TYR A 424 28.05 8.86 4.38
C TYR A 424 28.05 10.38 4.55
N SER A 425 28.75 11.12 3.67
CA SER A 425 28.70 12.58 3.65
C SER A 425 27.25 13.08 3.45
N ASP A 426 26.50 12.47 2.52
CA ASP A 426 25.10 12.84 2.30
C ASP A 426 24.22 12.55 3.53
N LEU A 427 24.46 11.46 4.27
CA LEU A 427 23.73 11.17 5.51
C LEU A 427 23.92 12.30 6.54
N ILE A 428 25.14 12.74 6.73
CA ILE A 428 25.48 13.76 7.75
C ILE A 428 25.05 15.16 7.27
N GLU A 429 25.49 15.56 6.08
CA GLU A 429 25.37 16.95 5.62
C GLU A 429 23.99 17.29 5.04
N ARG A 430 23.31 16.31 4.44
CA ARG A 430 22.04 16.55 3.75
C ARG A 430 20.82 16.01 4.48
N TYR A 431 20.99 14.91 5.24
CA TYR A 431 19.88 14.21 5.87
C TYR A 431 19.89 14.33 7.40
N ASN A 432 20.81 15.16 7.97
CA ASN A 432 20.89 15.51 9.38
C ASN A 432 21.05 14.32 10.35
N TYR A 433 21.74 13.26 9.91
CA TYR A 433 22.09 12.18 10.83
C TYR A 433 23.23 12.60 11.74
N ASP A 434 23.11 12.26 13.03
CA ASP A 434 24.17 12.52 14.01
C ASP A 434 25.32 11.51 13.86
N PRO A 435 26.54 11.94 13.54
CA PRO A 435 27.71 11.06 13.42
C PRO A 435 27.98 10.24 14.67
N GLU A 436 27.65 10.77 15.86
CA GLU A 436 27.87 10.06 17.12
C GLU A 436 26.96 8.82 17.26
N ASN A 437 25.84 8.78 16.54
CA ASN A 437 24.91 7.65 16.53
C ASN A 437 25.23 6.60 15.45
N ILE A 438 26.24 6.84 14.62
CA ILE A 438 26.64 5.93 13.53
C ILE A 438 27.97 5.25 13.87
N GLU A 439 28.09 3.97 13.54
CA GLU A 439 29.34 3.23 13.58
C GLU A 439 29.60 2.56 12.22
N ILE A 440 30.86 2.62 11.75
CA ILE A 440 31.28 2.00 10.48
C ILE A 440 32.21 0.82 10.79
N ILE A 441 31.85 -0.36 10.28
CA ILE A 441 32.62 -1.58 10.42
C ILE A 441 33.15 -1.99 9.04
N ASP A 442 34.46 -2.02 8.89
CA ASP A 442 35.10 -2.55 7.70
C ASP A 442 35.37 -4.06 7.85
N ILE A 443 34.87 -4.84 6.88
CA ILE A 443 34.99 -6.30 6.90
C ILE A 443 35.86 -6.83 5.78
N ASP A 444 36.73 -6.02 5.20
CA ASP A 444 37.66 -6.44 4.15
C ASP A 444 38.69 -7.46 4.66
N ARG A 445 39.02 -7.40 5.92
CA ARG A 445 39.96 -8.33 6.55
C ARG A 445 39.20 -9.45 7.28
N MET A 446 39.62 -10.67 7.05
CA MET A 446 39.17 -11.86 7.77
C MET A 446 40.11 -12.20 8.90
N ASN A 447 39.59 -12.62 10.03
CA ASN A 447 40.41 -13.19 11.11
C ASN A 447 40.72 -14.68 10.83
N ASP A 448 41.66 -15.27 11.61
CA ASP A 448 42.09 -16.66 11.40
C ASP A 448 40.95 -17.68 11.50
N SER A 449 39.95 -17.43 12.34
CA SER A 449 38.73 -18.28 12.44
C SER A 449 37.92 -18.24 11.15
N ASP A 450 37.66 -17.04 10.62
CA ASP A 450 36.93 -16.86 9.37
C ASP A 450 37.69 -17.52 8.19
N ILE A 451 39.00 -17.38 8.15
CA ILE A 451 39.84 -18.02 7.13
C ILE A 451 39.72 -19.53 7.18
N ASN A 452 39.68 -20.12 8.37
CA ASN A 452 39.55 -21.56 8.53
C ASN A 452 38.13 -22.05 8.09
N GLU A 453 37.09 -21.27 8.35
CA GLU A 453 35.72 -21.56 7.84
C GLU A 453 35.73 -21.51 6.30
N VAL A 454 36.33 -20.48 5.68
CA VAL A 454 36.45 -20.39 4.21
C VAL A 454 37.17 -21.61 3.64
N ARG A 455 38.31 -22.01 4.24
CA ARG A 455 39.05 -23.19 3.80
C ARG A 455 38.23 -24.47 3.87
N ALA A 456 37.41 -24.63 4.91
CA ALA A 456 36.48 -25.77 5.04
C ALA A 456 35.42 -25.79 3.91
N ILE A 457 34.84 -24.65 3.61
CA ILE A 457 33.87 -24.51 2.54
C ILE A 457 34.49 -24.82 1.18
N LEU A 458 35.67 -24.26 0.90
CA LEU A 458 36.37 -24.48 -0.36
C LEU A 458 36.77 -25.96 -0.56
N ARG A 459 37.15 -26.67 0.50
CA ARG A 459 37.43 -28.12 0.41
C ARG A 459 36.17 -28.91 0.01
N ILE A 460 35.01 -28.59 0.56
CA ILE A 460 33.73 -29.24 0.20
C ILE A 460 33.40 -28.98 -1.26
N LEU A 461 33.51 -27.73 -1.71
CA LEU A 461 33.26 -27.36 -3.09
C LEU A 461 34.24 -28.01 -4.06
N PHE A 462 35.54 -28.07 -3.71
CA PHE A 462 36.56 -28.73 -4.53
C PHE A 462 36.28 -30.24 -4.70
N LEU A 463 35.84 -30.93 -3.63
CA LEU A 463 35.45 -32.34 -3.71
C LEU A 463 34.21 -32.56 -4.58
N LEU A 464 33.31 -31.59 -4.68
CA LEU A 464 32.18 -31.65 -5.59
C LEU A 464 32.59 -31.49 -7.05
N PHE A 465 33.54 -30.57 -7.36
CA PHE A 465 34.03 -30.37 -8.73
C PHE A 465 34.82 -31.55 -9.28
N ILE A 466 35.46 -32.37 -8.41
CA ILE A 466 36.24 -33.56 -8.85
C ILE A 466 35.29 -34.74 -9.13
N ASN A 467 34.09 -34.75 -8.55
CA ASN A 467 33.09 -35.84 -8.72
C ASN A 467 32.03 -35.54 -9.81
N PHE A 468 32.17 -34.45 -10.52
CA PHE A 468 31.46 -34.13 -11.77
C PHE A 468 32.41 -34.22 -12.97
#